data_55512e9dbebdb01d1dc510ec4ce5cfe5
#
_entry.id   55512e9dbebdb01d1dc510ec4ce5cfe5
#
_cell.length_a   1.000
_cell.length_b   1.000
_cell.length_c   1.000
_cell.angle_alpha   90.00
_cell.angle_beta   90.00
_cell.angle_gamma   90.00
#
_symmetry.space_group_name_H-M   'P 1'
#
loop_
_entity.id
_entity.type
_entity.pdbx_description
1 polymer ?
#
loop_
_entity_poly.entity_id
_entity_poly.type
_entity_poly.pdbx_seq_one_letter_code
_entity_poly.pdbx_strand_id
1 'polypeptide(L)'
;MSDKGSAWGAAIGGGVIGAALTATALVLAGPSLIGERVVRQAMLAHPDILVEASDALRDRQYAPTVDAQRAAIETPFHSGWKGAAKPDVTLTYYYDYACGYCRKSNPDIARLLAEDKGLRVVYRELPILGPESLAASRVALAASKAGKFLAFHDALSAAGRPTPQAIAAAATVAGVPGQPQDATDQEAELKRNFDVAGKLGATGTPFFIVGDRVINSAVGFEVLRDAIKDARAKG
;
A
#
# COMPACT_ATOMS: atom_id res chain seq x y z
N MET A 1 26.23 74.03 -35.82
CA MET A 1 25.12 73.05 -35.80
C MET A 1 25.66 71.81 -35.14
N SER A 2 25.16 71.52 -33.95
CA SER A 2 25.72 70.56 -33.02
C SER A 2 25.16 69.16 -33.30
N ASP A 3 26.08 68.22 -33.48
CA ASP A 3 25.81 66.80 -33.68
C ASP A 3 25.37 66.17 -32.35
N LYS A 4 24.07 66.00 -32.14
CA LYS A 4 23.45 65.31 -30.96
C LYS A 4 22.91 63.92 -31.30
N GLY A 5 23.22 63.39 -32.49
CA GLY A 5 22.65 62.15 -32.99
C GLY A 5 23.40 60.85 -32.61
N SER A 6 24.63 60.86 -32.12
CA SER A 6 25.46 59.65 -31.97
C SER A 6 25.42 59.03 -30.56
N ALA A 7 25.06 59.80 -29.53
CA ALA A 7 25.09 59.33 -28.15
C ALA A 7 23.89 58.41 -27.80
N TRP A 8 22.76 58.60 -28.47
CA TRP A 8 21.54 57.75 -28.20
C TRP A 8 21.61 56.37 -28.84
N GLY A 9 22.25 56.22 -30.00
CA GLY A 9 22.43 54.93 -30.65
C GLY A 9 23.33 53.96 -29.86
N ALA A 10 24.38 54.50 -29.21
CA ALA A 10 25.29 53.70 -28.40
C ALA A 10 24.65 53.21 -27.09
N ALA A 11 23.76 54.01 -26.47
CA ALA A 11 23.06 53.63 -25.24
C ALA A 11 22.01 52.56 -25.46
N ILE A 12 21.29 52.57 -26.58
CA ILE A 12 20.27 51.55 -26.90
C ILE A 12 20.94 50.24 -27.32
N GLY A 13 22.03 50.26 -28.10
CA GLY A 13 22.78 49.08 -28.51
C GLY A 13 23.40 48.32 -27.32
N GLY A 14 23.98 49.05 -26.36
CA GLY A 14 24.56 48.50 -25.14
C GLY A 14 23.53 47.83 -24.23
N GLY A 15 22.33 48.42 -24.14
CA GLY A 15 21.21 47.86 -23.34
C GLY A 15 20.68 46.56 -23.90
N VAL A 16 20.51 46.45 -25.21
CA VAL A 16 20.01 45.22 -25.88
C VAL A 16 21.01 44.06 -25.78
N ILE A 17 22.30 44.36 -26.01
CA ILE A 17 23.37 43.35 -25.90
C ILE A 17 23.52 42.91 -24.44
N GLY A 18 23.46 43.79 -23.46
CA GLY A 18 23.51 43.47 -22.05
C GLY A 18 22.33 42.58 -21.63
N ALA A 19 21.11 42.91 -22.06
CA ALA A 19 19.92 42.11 -21.79
C ALA A 19 19.98 40.71 -22.41
N ALA A 20 20.49 40.61 -23.66
CA ALA A 20 20.66 39.34 -24.34
C ALA A 20 21.70 38.43 -23.64
N LEU A 21 22.84 38.99 -23.22
CA LEU A 21 23.88 38.25 -22.49
C LEU A 21 23.39 37.78 -21.12
N THR A 22 22.64 38.62 -20.40
CA THR A 22 22.04 38.26 -19.11
C THR A 22 21.01 37.17 -19.28
N ALA A 23 20.13 37.25 -20.28
CA ALA A 23 19.14 36.24 -20.58
C ALA A 23 19.82 34.90 -20.97
N THR A 24 20.86 34.95 -21.79
CA THR A 24 21.62 33.74 -22.18
C THR A 24 22.33 33.12 -20.98
N ALA A 25 22.93 33.90 -20.09
CA ALA A 25 23.56 33.43 -18.87
C ALA A 25 22.53 32.82 -17.91
N LEU A 26 21.33 33.41 -17.79
CA LEU A 26 20.23 32.84 -16.98
C LEU A 26 19.70 31.52 -17.56
N VAL A 27 19.63 31.40 -18.89
CA VAL A 27 19.17 30.18 -19.57
C VAL A 27 20.20 29.04 -19.45
N LEU A 28 21.48 29.36 -19.53
CA LEU A 28 22.58 28.37 -19.53
C LEU A 28 23.02 28.00 -18.10
N ALA A 29 23.07 28.93 -17.18
CA ALA A 29 23.53 28.71 -15.80
C ALA A 29 22.39 28.67 -14.77
N GLY A 30 21.23 29.25 -15.11
CA GLY A 30 20.05 29.30 -14.24
C GLY A 30 19.55 27.93 -13.75
N PRO A 31 19.42 26.92 -14.64
CA PRO A 31 18.98 25.59 -14.21
C PRO A 31 19.91 24.92 -13.20
N SER A 32 21.21 25.16 -13.26
CA SER A 32 22.18 24.54 -12.34
C SER A 32 22.31 25.28 -11.01
N LEU A 33 22.22 26.60 -11.00
CA LEU A 33 22.41 27.41 -9.79
C LEU A 33 21.11 27.71 -9.03
N ILE A 34 20.01 27.95 -9.77
CA ILE A 34 18.71 28.27 -9.20
C ILE A 34 17.93 26.97 -8.93
N GLY A 35 18.00 26.00 -9.84
CA GLY A 35 17.28 24.74 -9.75
C GLY A 35 17.63 23.92 -8.51
N GLU A 36 18.91 23.75 -8.21
CA GLU A 36 19.36 23.01 -7.02
C GLU A 36 18.88 23.67 -5.73
N ARG A 37 18.98 24.99 -5.63
CA ARG A 37 18.54 25.72 -4.44
C ARG A 37 17.03 25.68 -4.25
N VAL A 38 16.25 25.81 -5.32
CA VAL A 38 14.78 25.72 -5.28
C VAL A 38 14.33 24.32 -4.93
N VAL A 39 14.90 23.29 -5.58
CA VAL A 39 14.59 21.88 -5.27
C VAL A 39 14.95 21.56 -3.84
N ARG A 40 16.12 21.96 -3.36
CA ARG A 40 16.54 21.74 -1.99
C ARG A 40 15.59 22.41 -0.98
N GLN A 41 15.21 23.68 -1.23
CA GLN A 41 14.29 24.41 -0.37
C GLN A 41 12.89 23.75 -0.37
N ALA A 42 12.38 23.33 -1.52
CA ALA A 42 11.10 22.63 -1.62
C ALA A 42 11.12 21.32 -0.86
N MET A 43 12.18 20.50 -1.01
CA MET A 43 12.32 19.23 -0.29
C MET A 43 12.46 19.39 1.22
N LEU A 44 13.11 20.48 1.68
CA LEU A 44 13.25 20.76 3.12
C LEU A 44 11.97 21.38 3.72
N ALA A 45 11.20 22.13 2.92
CA ALA A 45 9.92 22.67 3.34
C ALA A 45 8.79 21.62 3.31
N HIS A 46 8.87 20.67 2.38
CA HIS A 46 7.89 19.61 2.14
C HIS A 46 8.60 18.25 2.00
N PRO A 47 9.11 17.67 3.10
CA PRO A 47 9.85 16.39 3.07
C PRO A 47 8.98 15.19 2.66
N ASP A 48 7.66 15.31 2.78
CA ASP A 48 6.63 14.39 2.28
C ASP A 48 6.74 14.12 0.77
N ILE A 49 7.22 15.06 -0.03
CA ILE A 49 7.48 14.88 -1.49
C ILE A 49 8.39 13.66 -1.74
N LEU A 50 9.38 13.40 -0.89
CA LEU A 50 10.26 12.24 -1.05
C LEU A 50 9.51 10.93 -0.82
N VAL A 51 8.60 10.90 0.15
CA VAL A 51 7.77 9.73 0.44
C VAL A 51 6.81 9.49 -0.73
N GLU A 52 6.11 10.54 -1.18
CA GLU A 52 5.19 10.47 -2.32
C GLU A 52 5.90 10.01 -3.61
N ALA A 53 7.09 10.55 -3.90
CA ALA A 53 7.87 10.16 -5.06
C ALA A 53 8.34 8.69 -4.97
N SER A 54 8.75 8.24 -3.78
CA SER A 54 9.14 6.85 -3.50
C SER A 54 7.96 5.90 -3.67
N ASP A 55 6.79 6.27 -3.15
CA ASP A 55 5.56 5.49 -3.29
C ASP A 55 5.13 5.41 -4.77
N ALA A 56 5.15 6.53 -5.50
CA ALA A 56 4.84 6.56 -6.92
C ALA A 56 5.80 5.71 -7.77
N LEU A 57 7.09 5.69 -7.41
CA LEU A 57 8.08 4.84 -8.08
C LEU A 57 7.79 3.36 -7.81
N ARG A 58 7.52 3.01 -6.56
CA ARG A 58 7.16 1.64 -6.15
C ARG A 58 5.89 1.16 -6.86
N ASP A 59 4.84 1.99 -6.88
CA ASP A 59 3.58 1.65 -7.54
C ASP A 59 3.81 1.38 -9.04
N ARG A 60 4.57 2.23 -9.73
CA ARG A 60 4.95 1.99 -11.14
C ARG A 60 5.75 0.71 -11.35
N GLN A 61 6.66 0.40 -10.42
CA GLN A 61 7.49 -0.80 -10.49
C GLN A 61 6.66 -2.07 -10.35
N TYR A 62 5.66 -2.07 -9.47
CA TYR A 62 4.85 -3.25 -9.17
C TYR A 62 3.55 -3.35 -9.96
N ALA A 63 3.06 -2.27 -10.58
CA ALA A 63 1.81 -2.27 -11.35
C ALA A 63 1.72 -3.44 -12.38
N PRO A 64 2.74 -3.76 -13.18
CA PRO A 64 2.66 -4.90 -14.10
C PRO A 64 2.51 -6.25 -13.37
N THR A 65 3.12 -6.39 -12.20
CA THR A 65 3.02 -7.59 -11.38
C THR A 65 1.65 -7.68 -10.70
N VAL A 66 1.13 -6.56 -10.20
CA VAL A 66 -0.23 -6.49 -9.65
C VAL A 66 -1.24 -6.89 -10.71
N ASP A 67 -1.15 -6.35 -11.92
CA ASP A 67 -2.06 -6.70 -13.02
C ASP A 67 -2.00 -8.18 -13.37
N ALA A 68 -0.80 -8.73 -13.52
CA ALA A 68 -0.62 -10.15 -13.81
C ALA A 68 -1.12 -11.08 -12.70
N GLN A 69 -1.16 -10.61 -11.45
CA GLN A 69 -1.57 -11.37 -10.27
C GLN A 69 -2.94 -10.92 -9.72
N ARG A 70 -3.66 -10.00 -10.38
CA ARG A 70 -4.89 -9.38 -9.87
C ARG A 70 -5.92 -10.40 -9.39
N ALA A 71 -6.19 -11.42 -10.18
CA ALA A 71 -7.11 -12.49 -9.78
C ALA A 71 -6.65 -13.21 -8.49
N ALA A 72 -5.35 -13.50 -8.37
CA ALA A 72 -4.80 -14.12 -7.16
C ALA A 72 -4.80 -13.17 -5.95
N ILE A 73 -4.70 -11.86 -6.18
CA ILE A 73 -4.74 -10.82 -5.15
C ILE A 73 -6.17 -10.63 -4.64
N GLU A 74 -7.13 -10.40 -5.53
CA GLU A 74 -8.46 -9.89 -5.20
C GLU A 74 -9.53 -10.98 -5.01
N THR A 75 -9.31 -12.21 -5.52
CA THR A 75 -10.25 -13.31 -5.33
C THR A 75 -10.04 -13.95 -3.96
N PRO A 76 -11.00 -13.86 -3.02
CA PRO A 76 -10.81 -14.42 -1.69
C PRO A 76 -10.68 -15.95 -1.71
N PHE A 77 -9.91 -16.49 -0.79
CA PHE A 77 -9.95 -17.92 -0.50
C PHE A 77 -11.24 -18.21 0.28
N HIS A 78 -12.22 -18.80 -0.41
CA HIS A 78 -13.56 -19.09 0.12
C HIS A 78 -14.19 -17.89 0.87
N SER A 79 -14.42 -18.00 2.18
CA SER A 79 -15.02 -16.94 3.01
C SER A 79 -14.00 -15.96 3.63
N GLY A 80 -12.75 -15.97 3.16
CA GLY A 80 -11.67 -15.10 3.64
C GLY A 80 -11.81 -13.63 3.23
N TRP A 81 -13.01 -13.05 3.41
CA TRP A 81 -13.30 -11.66 3.06
C TRP A 81 -14.40 -11.07 3.94
N LYS A 82 -14.48 -9.71 3.95
CA LYS A 82 -15.52 -8.94 4.64
C LYS A 82 -15.90 -7.72 3.80
N GLY A 83 -17.16 -7.28 3.87
CA GLY A 83 -17.67 -6.08 3.19
C GLY A 83 -18.58 -6.40 2.02
N ALA A 84 -18.43 -5.70 0.89
CA ALA A 84 -19.33 -5.76 -0.26
C ALA A 84 -19.29 -7.12 -0.97
N ALA A 85 -20.45 -7.72 -1.22
CA ALA A 85 -20.56 -8.92 -2.05
C ALA A 85 -20.28 -8.64 -3.53
N LYS A 86 -20.56 -7.41 -3.97
CA LYS A 86 -20.22 -6.87 -5.30
C LYS A 86 -19.45 -5.58 -5.09
N PRO A 87 -18.13 -5.65 -4.88
CA PRO A 87 -17.32 -4.46 -4.59
C PRO A 87 -17.10 -3.63 -5.84
N ASP A 88 -16.94 -2.33 -5.66
CA ASP A 88 -16.38 -1.42 -6.64
C ASP A 88 -14.86 -1.22 -6.41
N VAL A 89 -14.38 -1.57 -5.21
CA VAL A 89 -12.95 -1.58 -4.88
C VAL A 89 -12.64 -2.71 -3.89
N THR A 90 -11.47 -3.33 -4.06
CA THR A 90 -10.98 -4.38 -3.16
C THR A 90 -9.68 -3.93 -2.50
N LEU A 91 -9.63 -4.00 -1.16
CA LEU A 91 -8.42 -3.89 -0.37
C LEU A 91 -7.96 -5.30 0.00
N THR A 92 -6.81 -5.72 -0.49
CA THR A 92 -6.22 -7.00 -0.07
C THR A 92 -5.25 -6.76 1.07
N TYR A 93 -5.44 -7.48 2.16
CA TYR A 93 -4.70 -7.35 3.41
C TYR A 93 -3.94 -8.65 3.71
N TYR A 94 -2.61 -8.59 3.55
CA TYR A 94 -1.70 -9.67 3.98
C TYR A 94 -1.29 -9.46 5.43
N TYR A 95 -1.48 -10.47 6.25
CA TYR A 95 -1.31 -10.33 7.69
C TYR A 95 -0.77 -11.61 8.37
N ASP A 96 -0.30 -11.43 9.59
CA ASP A 96 0.14 -12.51 10.48
C ASP A 96 -0.54 -12.33 11.85
N TYR A 97 -1.10 -13.38 12.40
CA TYR A 97 -1.79 -13.34 13.69
C TYR A 97 -0.87 -12.97 14.87
N ALA A 98 0.43 -13.27 14.79
CA ALA A 98 1.39 -12.86 15.81
C ALA A 98 1.85 -11.40 15.66
N CYS A 99 1.54 -10.74 14.53
CA CYS A 99 1.99 -9.39 14.24
C CYS A 99 1.20 -8.34 15.04
N GLY A 100 1.92 -7.59 15.91
CA GLY A 100 1.33 -6.50 16.68
C GLY A 100 0.82 -5.33 15.82
N TYR A 101 1.49 -5.04 14.71
CA TYR A 101 1.08 -4.00 13.77
C TYR A 101 -0.18 -4.42 12.99
N CYS A 102 -0.34 -5.70 12.67
CA CYS A 102 -1.57 -6.20 12.06
C CYS A 102 -2.77 -6.02 13.02
N ARG A 103 -2.60 -6.37 14.29
CA ARG A 103 -3.64 -6.12 15.31
C ARG A 103 -3.99 -4.63 15.44
N LYS A 104 -3.01 -3.73 15.33
CA LYS A 104 -3.25 -2.27 15.35
C LYS A 104 -3.98 -1.78 14.10
N SER A 105 -3.85 -2.45 12.96
CA SER A 105 -4.54 -2.10 11.72
C SER A 105 -6.00 -2.58 11.68
N ASN A 106 -6.37 -3.60 12.47
CA ASN A 106 -7.73 -4.16 12.45
C ASN A 106 -8.84 -3.14 12.77
N PRO A 107 -8.72 -2.23 13.76
CA PRO A 107 -9.71 -1.17 14.01
C PRO A 107 -9.86 -0.23 12.80
N ASP A 108 -8.79 0.12 12.11
CA ASP A 108 -8.83 0.98 10.92
C ASP A 108 -9.56 0.28 9.76
N ILE A 109 -9.27 -1.01 9.54
CA ILE A 109 -9.98 -1.83 8.55
C ILE A 109 -11.47 -1.95 8.90
N ALA A 110 -11.81 -2.16 10.17
CA ALA A 110 -13.19 -2.23 10.62
C ALA A 110 -13.93 -0.90 10.39
N ARG A 111 -13.28 0.23 10.63
CA ARG A 111 -13.81 1.56 10.37
C ARG A 111 -14.02 1.80 8.87
N LEU A 112 -13.06 1.45 8.01
CA LEU A 112 -13.20 1.54 6.55
C LEU A 112 -14.42 0.77 6.06
N LEU A 113 -14.61 -0.46 6.51
CA LEU A 113 -15.76 -1.30 6.17
C LEU A 113 -17.09 -0.75 6.70
N ALA A 114 -17.08 -0.04 7.83
CA ALA A 114 -18.27 0.59 8.38
C ALA A 114 -18.70 1.82 7.56
N GLU A 115 -17.73 2.63 7.13
CA GLU A 115 -17.96 3.88 6.41
C GLU A 115 -18.17 3.66 4.90
N ASP A 116 -17.56 2.63 4.28
CA ASP A 116 -17.58 2.37 2.85
C ASP A 116 -18.30 1.05 2.50
N LYS A 117 -19.52 1.17 1.98
CA LYS A 117 -20.37 0.01 1.63
C LYS A 117 -20.01 -0.64 0.29
N GLY A 118 -19.22 0.02 -0.56
CA GLY A 118 -18.68 -0.52 -1.81
C GLY A 118 -17.37 -1.29 -1.64
N LEU A 119 -16.72 -1.14 -0.47
CA LEU A 119 -15.45 -1.78 -0.18
C LEU A 119 -15.60 -3.28 0.15
N ARG A 120 -14.70 -4.09 -0.42
CA ARG A 120 -14.39 -5.44 0.06
C ARG A 120 -12.97 -5.48 0.60
N VAL A 121 -12.78 -6.13 1.74
CA VAL A 121 -11.46 -6.52 2.25
C VAL A 121 -11.27 -8.01 2.06
N VAL A 122 -10.21 -8.40 1.35
CA VAL A 122 -9.75 -9.78 1.17
C VAL A 122 -8.60 -10.02 2.15
N TYR A 123 -8.71 -11.04 2.97
CA TYR A 123 -7.73 -11.43 3.97
C TYR A 123 -6.80 -12.51 3.42
N ARG A 124 -5.48 -12.29 3.55
CA ARG A 124 -4.42 -13.19 3.07
C ARG A 124 -3.45 -13.52 4.20
N GLU A 125 -3.45 -14.76 4.64
CA GLU A 125 -2.51 -15.24 5.64
C GLU A 125 -1.08 -15.18 5.08
N LEU A 126 -0.18 -14.51 5.83
CA LEU A 126 1.25 -14.45 5.55
C LEU A 126 2.03 -14.74 6.85
N PRO A 127 2.04 -16.01 7.30
CA PRO A 127 2.60 -16.41 8.60
C PRO A 127 4.14 -16.42 8.56
N ILE A 128 4.76 -15.26 8.81
CA ILE A 128 6.21 -15.07 8.79
C ILE A 128 6.84 -15.01 10.17
N LEU A 129 6.03 -15.00 11.26
CA LEU A 129 6.50 -14.77 12.62
C LEU A 129 6.59 -16.06 13.46
N GLY A 130 6.65 -17.21 12.82
CA GLY A 130 6.97 -18.46 13.49
C GLY A 130 5.88 -19.53 13.46
N PRO A 131 6.11 -20.66 14.17
CA PRO A 131 5.24 -21.83 14.08
C PRO A 131 3.80 -21.58 14.52
N GLU A 132 3.60 -20.74 15.54
CA GLU A 132 2.27 -20.39 16.05
C GLU A 132 1.46 -19.60 15.01
N SER A 133 2.11 -18.70 14.26
CA SER A 133 1.50 -17.98 13.14
C SER A 133 1.05 -18.95 12.05
N LEU A 134 1.91 -19.91 11.70
CA LEU A 134 1.59 -20.93 10.69
C LEU A 134 0.43 -21.81 11.14
N ALA A 135 0.41 -22.25 12.41
CA ALA A 135 -0.67 -23.03 12.96
C ALA A 135 -2.01 -22.25 12.92
N ALA A 136 -1.99 -20.99 13.33
CA ALA A 136 -3.16 -20.10 13.28
C ALA A 136 -3.69 -19.93 11.84
N SER A 137 -2.80 -19.69 10.88
CA SER A 137 -3.16 -19.50 9.46
C SER A 137 -3.78 -20.76 8.85
N ARG A 138 -3.27 -21.95 9.17
CA ARG A 138 -3.89 -23.21 8.73
C ARG A 138 -5.32 -23.37 9.22
N VAL A 139 -5.58 -23.04 10.48
CA VAL A 139 -6.94 -23.09 11.05
C VAL A 139 -7.83 -22.01 10.45
N ALA A 140 -7.32 -20.80 10.23
CA ALA A 140 -8.03 -19.70 9.57
C ALA A 140 -8.47 -20.09 8.15
N LEU A 141 -7.58 -20.68 7.36
CA LEU A 141 -7.90 -21.16 6.01
C LEU A 141 -8.89 -22.34 6.04
N ALA A 142 -8.79 -23.25 7.01
CA ALA A 142 -9.79 -24.30 7.19
C ALA A 142 -11.17 -23.71 7.58
N ALA A 143 -11.19 -22.72 8.46
CA ALA A 143 -12.39 -21.97 8.80
C ALA A 143 -12.96 -21.22 7.57
N SER A 144 -12.09 -20.66 6.74
CA SER A 144 -12.50 -20.01 5.48
C SER A 144 -13.20 -20.99 4.55
N LYS A 145 -12.64 -22.18 4.36
CA LYS A 145 -13.24 -23.26 3.55
C LYS A 145 -14.60 -23.71 4.09
N ALA A 146 -14.77 -23.68 5.41
CA ALA A 146 -16.03 -24.00 6.08
C ALA A 146 -17.06 -22.85 6.11
N GLY A 147 -16.75 -21.67 5.53
CA GLY A 147 -17.62 -20.49 5.60
C GLY A 147 -17.62 -19.79 6.97
N LYS A 148 -16.60 -20.03 7.79
CA LYS A 148 -16.48 -19.60 9.19
C LYS A 148 -15.29 -18.66 9.45
N PHE A 149 -14.68 -18.13 8.40
CA PHE A 149 -13.46 -17.32 8.51
C PHE A 149 -13.60 -16.18 9.54
N LEU A 150 -14.62 -15.34 9.40
CA LEU A 150 -14.76 -14.13 10.23
C LEU A 150 -14.94 -14.50 11.70
N ALA A 151 -15.70 -15.57 12.03
CA ALA A 151 -15.87 -16.01 13.40
C ALA A 151 -14.54 -16.43 14.04
N PHE A 152 -13.70 -17.16 13.29
CA PHE A 152 -12.36 -17.53 13.74
C PHE A 152 -11.42 -16.32 13.82
N HIS A 153 -11.37 -15.52 12.75
CA HIS A 153 -10.47 -14.38 12.64
C HIS A 153 -10.71 -13.35 13.75
N ASP A 154 -11.97 -12.96 13.96
CA ASP A 154 -12.33 -11.96 14.96
C ASP A 154 -12.03 -12.49 16.39
N ALA A 155 -12.35 -13.77 16.68
CA ALA A 155 -12.07 -14.38 17.97
C ALA A 155 -10.57 -14.47 18.27
N LEU A 156 -9.75 -14.92 17.31
CA LEU A 156 -8.30 -15.03 17.51
C LEU A 156 -7.63 -13.66 17.58
N SER A 157 -8.07 -12.69 16.76
CA SER A 157 -7.55 -11.32 16.80
C SER A 157 -7.82 -10.65 18.14
N ALA A 158 -9.00 -10.89 18.75
CA ALA A 158 -9.35 -10.40 20.07
C ALA A 158 -8.54 -11.08 21.20
N ALA A 159 -8.18 -12.36 21.04
CA ALA A 159 -7.36 -13.09 22.00
C ALA A 159 -5.89 -12.63 22.05
N GLY A 160 -5.42 -11.93 21.03
CA GLY A 160 -4.07 -11.35 20.95
C GLY A 160 -3.05 -12.29 20.29
N ARG A 161 -2.10 -12.86 21.05
CA ARG A 161 -1.09 -13.77 20.47
C ARG A 161 -1.71 -15.13 20.13
N PRO A 162 -1.33 -15.74 18.99
CA PRO A 162 -1.88 -17.00 18.53
C PRO A 162 -1.26 -18.20 19.29
N THR A 163 -1.42 -18.25 20.63
CA THR A 163 -1.01 -19.43 21.39
C THR A 163 -1.85 -20.63 21.02
N PRO A 164 -1.38 -21.88 21.25
CA PRO A 164 -2.19 -23.08 21.00
C PRO A 164 -3.57 -23.02 21.67
N GLN A 165 -3.65 -22.48 22.88
CA GLN A 165 -4.89 -22.31 23.62
C GLN A 165 -5.82 -21.27 22.97
N ALA A 166 -5.26 -20.12 22.51
CA ALA A 166 -6.03 -19.09 21.83
C ALA A 166 -6.57 -19.58 20.47
N ILE A 167 -5.75 -20.34 19.71
CA ILE A 167 -6.16 -20.96 18.45
C ILE A 167 -7.31 -21.95 18.68
N ALA A 168 -7.17 -22.85 19.68
CA ALA A 168 -8.21 -23.82 20.03
C ALA A 168 -9.51 -23.14 20.47
N ALA A 169 -9.43 -22.08 21.28
CA ALA A 169 -10.61 -21.33 21.73
C ALA A 169 -11.30 -20.63 20.54
N ALA A 170 -10.55 -19.98 19.65
CA ALA A 170 -11.10 -19.36 18.45
C ALA A 170 -11.72 -20.39 17.49
N ALA A 171 -11.11 -21.56 17.33
CA ALA A 171 -11.66 -22.67 16.56
C ALA A 171 -12.99 -23.16 17.12
N THR A 172 -13.10 -23.26 18.47
CA THR A 172 -14.35 -23.60 19.15
C THR A 172 -15.43 -22.55 18.88
N VAL A 173 -15.11 -21.24 18.97
CA VAL A 173 -16.05 -20.15 18.66
C VAL A 173 -16.54 -20.25 17.21
N ALA A 174 -15.65 -20.57 16.28
CA ALA A 174 -15.99 -20.72 14.86
C ALA A 174 -16.71 -22.05 14.54
N GLY A 175 -16.68 -23.01 15.45
CA GLY A 175 -17.22 -24.36 15.22
C GLY A 175 -16.43 -25.15 14.17
N VAL A 176 -15.09 -25.00 14.20
CA VAL A 176 -14.18 -25.73 13.30
C VAL A 176 -13.13 -26.51 14.09
N PRO A 177 -12.50 -27.56 13.51
CA PRO A 177 -11.40 -28.25 14.16
C PRO A 177 -10.21 -27.30 14.43
N GLY A 178 -9.63 -27.40 15.63
CA GLY A 178 -8.43 -26.63 16.03
C GLY A 178 -7.15 -27.06 15.29
N GLN A 179 -7.19 -28.20 14.60
CA GLN A 179 -6.16 -28.67 13.69
C GLN A 179 -6.84 -29.27 12.46
N PRO A 180 -6.56 -28.77 11.23
CA PRO A 180 -7.07 -29.38 10.00
C PRO A 180 -6.48 -30.78 9.82
N GLN A 181 -7.30 -31.77 9.52
CA GLN A 181 -6.84 -33.15 9.24
C GLN A 181 -6.16 -33.26 7.86
N ASP A 182 -6.68 -32.53 6.88
CA ASP A 182 -6.06 -32.37 5.56
C ASP A 182 -5.79 -30.89 5.33
N ALA A 183 -4.53 -30.53 5.23
CA ALA A 183 -4.06 -29.16 5.04
C ALA A 183 -3.60 -28.84 3.61
N THR A 184 -3.84 -29.73 2.64
CA THR A 184 -3.33 -29.61 1.26
C THR A 184 -3.73 -28.30 0.62
N ASP A 185 -5.02 -27.93 0.68
CA ASP A 185 -5.51 -26.67 0.10
C ASP A 185 -4.96 -25.45 0.85
N GLN A 186 -4.82 -25.54 2.17
CA GLN A 186 -4.26 -24.48 3.02
C GLN A 186 -2.79 -24.25 2.69
N GLU A 187 -1.99 -25.30 2.54
CA GLU A 187 -0.59 -25.16 2.16
C GLU A 187 -0.44 -24.55 0.75
N ALA A 188 -1.28 -24.97 -0.20
CA ALA A 188 -1.30 -24.40 -1.54
C ALA A 188 -1.65 -22.90 -1.52
N GLU A 189 -2.63 -22.51 -0.68
CA GLU A 189 -3.00 -21.10 -0.53
C GLU A 189 -1.89 -20.30 0.16
N LEU A 190 -1.31 -20.82 1.25
CA LEU A 190 -0.18 -20.17 1.91
C LEU A 190 0.99 -19.95 0.97
N LYS A 191 1.35 -21.00 0.20
CA LYS A 191 2.39 -20.89 -0.83
C LYS A 191 2.06 -19.79 -1.84
N ARG A 192 0.84 -19.71 -2.33
CA ARG A 192 0.39 -18.66 -3.25
C ARG A 192 0.52 -17.28 -2.63
N ASN A 193 0.11 -17.11 -1.37
CA ASN A 193 0.22 -15.85 -0.66
C ASN A 193 1.68 -15.41 -0.50
N PHE A 194 2.59 -16.33 -0.15
CA PHE A 194 4.03 -16.06 -0.10
C PHE A 194 4.61 -15.68 -1.47
N ASP A 195 4.25 -16.44 -2.52
CA ASP A 195 4.73 -16.19 -3.87
C ASP A 195 4.30 -14.81 -4.41
N VAL A 196 3.03 -14.43 -4.19
CA VAL A 196 2.50 -13.11 -4.61
C VAL A 196 3.13 -11.99 -3.77
N ALA A 197 3.15 -12.11 -2.45
CA ALA A 197 3.72 -11.12 -1.56
C ALA A 197 5.21 -10.89 -1.87
N GLY A 198 5.98 -11.96 -2.11
CA GLY A 198 7.39 -11.87 -2.48
C GLY A 198 7.62 -11.16 -3.81
N LYS A 199 6.81 -11.44 -4.85
CA LYS A 199 6.87 -10.75 -6.16
C LYS A 199 6.55 -9.27 -6.06
N LEU A 200 5.76 -8.86 -5.07
CA LEU A 200 5.36 -7.48 -4.82
C LEU A 200 6.23 -6.78 -3.76
N GLY A 201 7.36 -7.40 -3.40
CA GLY A 201 8.35 -6.81 -2.52
C GLY A 201 7.89 -6.68 -1.07
N ALA A 202 7.01 -7.55 -0.59
CA ALA A 202 6.62 -7.58 0.81
C ALA A 202 7.83 -7.86 1.71
N THR A 203 8.09 -6.98 2.66
CA THR A 203 9.19 -7.09 3.63
C THR A 203 8.71 -7.49 5.02
N GLY A 204 7.40 -7.56 5.22
CA GLY A 204 6.78 -7.84 6.50
C GLY A 204 5.26 -7.78 6.44
N THR A 205 4.63 -7.76 7.62
CA THR A 205 3.20 -7.58 7.78
C THR A 205 2.91 -6.41 8.73
N PRO A 206 1.83 -5.65 8.55
CA PRO A 206 0.84 -5.75 7.49
C PRO A 206 1.37 -5.32 6.12
N PHE A 207 0.83 -5.90 5.05
CA PHE A 207 1.08 -5.55 3.68
C PHE A 207 -0.26 -5.43 2.97
N PHE A 208 -0.48 -4.32 2.24
CA PHE A 208 -1.77 -4.04 1.61
C PHE A 208 -1.61 -3.82 0.11
N ILE A 209 -2.65 -4.18 -0.64
CA ILE A 209 -2.77 -3.88 -2.06
C ILE A 209 -4.17 -3.33 -2.31
N VAL A 210 -4.27 -2.20 -3.00
CA VAL A 210 -5.53 -1.62 -3.43
C VAL A 210 -5.35 -0.96 -4.81
N GLY A 211 -6.12 -1.38 -5.81
CA GLY A 211 -5.84 -1.04 -7.21
C GLY A 211 -4.43 -1.49 -7.58
N ASP A 212 -3.60 -0.56 -8.06
CA ASP A 212 -2.19 -0.80 -8.41
C ASP A 212 -1.22 -0.41 -7.28
N ARG A 213 -1.74 0.10 -6.18
CA ARG A 213 -0.92 0.60 -5.07
C ARG A 213 -0.53 -0.53 -4.13
N VAL A 214 0.78 -0.58 -3.83
CA VAL A 214 1.41 -1.52 -2.91
C VAL A 214 1.88 -0.78 -1.66
N ILE A 215 1.37 -1.15 -0.47
CA ILE A 215 1.65 -0.48 0.80
C ILE A 215 2.30 -1.48 1.75
N ASN A 216 3.57 -1.25 2.07
CA ASN A 216 4.46 -2.18 2.79
C ASN A 216 4.61 -1.83 4.28
N SER A 217 3.55 -1.32 4.93
CA SER A 217 3.61 -0.93 6.34
C SER A 217 2.21 -0.74 6.96
N ALA A 218 2.16 -0.61 8.28
CA ALA A 218 0.99 -0.14 9.01
C ALA A 218 0.86 1.38 8.85
N VAL A 219 -0.05 1.84 8.01
CA VAL A 219 -0.15 3.26 7.60
C VAL A 219 -1.32 4.03 8.23
N GLY A 220 -2.22 3.36 8.94
CA GLY A 220 -3.41 3.96 9.56
C GLY A 220 -4.56 4.23 8.59
N PHE A 221 -5.69 4.64 9.19
CA PHE A 221 -6.98 4.80 8.51
C PHE A 221 -6.94 5.76 7.32
N GLU A 222 -6.39 6.96 7.49
CA GLU A 222 -6.43 8.03 6.49
C GLU A 222 -5.71 7.61 5.19
N VAL A 223 -4.52 7.02 5.30
CA VAL A 223 -3.72 6.58 4.13
C VAL A 223 -4.44 5.45 3.39
N LEU A 224 -5.03 4.50 4.11
CA LEU A 224 -5.81 3.42 3.48
C LEU A 224 -7.05 3.96 2.80
N ARG A 225 -7.79 4.88 3.43
CA ARG A 225 -8.97 5.53 2.86
C ARG A 225 -8.64 6.26 1.56
N ASP A 226 -7.56 7.04 1.57
CA ASP A 226 -7.15 7.81 0.40
C ASP A 226 -6.68 6.89 -0.73
N ALA A 227 -5.95 5.81 -0.42
CA ALA A 227 -5.58 4.79 -1.40
C ALA A 227 -6.80 4.09 -2.03
N ILE A 228 -7.83 3.79 -1.23
CA ILE A 228 -9.10 3.23 -1.71
C ILE A 228 -9.82 4.21 -2.65
N LYS A 229 -9.87 5.49 -2.27
CA LYS A 229 -10.46 6.56 -3.09
C LYS A 229 -9.74 6.71 -4.43
N ASP A 230 -8.40 6.71 -4.42
CA ASP A 230 -7.57 6.83 -5.61
C ASP A 230 -7.75 5.62 -6.55
N ALA A 231 -7.82 4.41 -5.99
CA ALA A 231 -8.06 3.19 -6.76
C ALA A 231 -9.43 3.24 -7.46
N ARG A 232 -10.47 3.69 -6.75
CA ARG A 232 -11.84 3.86 -7.29
C ARG A 232 -11.90 4.90 -8.40
N ALA A 233 -11.10 5.96 -8.34
CA ALA A 233 -11.07 7.01 -9.37
C ALA A 233 -10.37 6.56 -10.66
N LYS A 234 -9.59 5.48 -10.62
CA LYS A 234 -8.84 4.94 -11.78
C LYS A 234 -9.54 3.76 -12.46
N GLY A 235 -10.47 3.10 -11.79
CA GLY A 235 -11.27 1.97 -12.30
C GLY A 235 -12.55 2.43 -12.90
#